data_79dc50c93c8f3d472c7cc462d0f7b8db
#
_entry.id   79dc50c93c8f3d472c7cc462d0f7b8db
#
_cell.length_a   1.000
_cell.length_b   1.000
_cell.length_c   1.000
_cell.angle_alpha   90.00
_cell.angle_beta   90.00
_cell.angle_gamma   90.00
#
_symmetry.space_group_name_H-M   'P 1'
#
loop_
_entity.id
_entity.type
_entity.pdbx_description
1 polymer ?
#
loop_
_entity_poly.entity_id
_entity_poly.type
_entity_poly.pdbx_seq_one_letter_code
_entity_poly.pdbx_strand_id
1 'polypeptide(L)'
;MDKQNYKPRIIDAKVKEYLSAFGAVCIEGPKWCGKTWTSSYHSKSEIYIGDPANNFQNRQLAELSPALILDGETPRLIDEWQEVPSIWDAVRYKVDQVAEKGQFILTGSATPNHKGILHSGAGRIAKLRMRPMSLYESGDSCGKVSLEKLCHGELAPALTGEVDLKKLIELIIRGGWPGSLGLPIEQAALLPLEYLNAVIDDDVYRIDGVKRDTSKMRLLLRSLARNESTTVTNKTLMKDIKAVDDENIDSNTVSAYLDIFKRLFITDNQPPFSAGIRSSVRIKQAEKRHFSDPSLACALLKVTPAGLLGDLETLGFLFEALCERDLRIYAESFGANLYHYQDYKNQEIDAVIELPDGQWCAFEIKLGANQIDAAAANLLEIKRQISEDPKGKPPAVLCVLCGMANAAYQRPDGVFVVPVTALKS
;
A
#
# COMPACT_ATOMS: atom_id res chain seq x y z
N MET A 1 -16.33 8.65 -17.83
CA MET A 1 -15.38 9.60 -17.15
C MET A 1 -14.65 10.41 -18.21
N ASP A 2 -14.29 11.68 -17.93
CA ASP A 2 -13.50 12.49 -18.86
C ASP A 2 -12.00 12.10 -18.75
N LYS A 3 -11.52 11.36 -19.72
CA LYS A 3 -10.13 10.85 -19.75
C LYS A 3 -9.09 11.96 -19.86
N GLN A 4 -9.47 13.18 -20.24
CA GLN A 4 -8.56 14.35 -20.30
C GLN A 4 -8.14 14.83 -18.90
N ASN A 5 -8.93 14.56 -17.89
CA ASN A 5 -8.66 14.91 -16.50
C ASN A 5 -7.96 13.79 -15.71
N TYR A 6 -7.55 12.70 -16.37
CA TYR A 6 -6.84 11.61 -15.73
C TYR A 6 -5.44 12.04 -15.27
N LYS A 7 -5.13 11.76 -14.01
CA LYS A 7 -3.77 11.94 -13.48
C LYS A 7 -3.01 10.63 -13.63
N PRO A 8 -1.91 10.60 -14.42
CA PRO A 8 -1.13 9.38 -14.61
C PRO A 8 -0.67 8.78 -13.29
N ARG A 9 -0.72 7.44 -13.22
CA ARG A 9 -0.33 6.67 -12.06
C ARG A 9 0.87 5.78 -12.40
N ILE A 10 1.72 5.51 -11.42
CA ILE A 10 2.88 4.62 -11.61
C ILE A 10 2.44 3.22 -12.06
N ILE A 11 1.30 2.75 -11.56
CA ILE A 11 0.73 1.46 -11.95
C ILE A 11 0.34 1.36 -13.43
N ASP A 12 0.20 2.46 -14.18
CA ASP A 12 -0.22 2.46 -15.60
C ASP A 12 0.67 1.61 -16.49
N ALA A 13 1.98 1.62 -16.24
CA ALA A 13 2.94 0.80 -16.96
C ALA A 13 2.65 -0.70 -16.75
N LYS A 14 2.39 -1.10 -15.50
CA LYS A 14 2.03 -2.48 -15.14
C LYS A 14 0.69 -2.90 -15.72
N VAL A 15 -0.29 -2.02 -15.74
CA VAL A 15 -1.60 -2.30 -16.37
C VAL A 15 -1.41 -2.62 -17.84
N LYS A 16 -0.62 -1.83 -18.59
CA LYS A 16 -0.31 -2.09 -20.00
C LYS A 16 0.44 -3.41 -20.21
N GLU A 17 1.47 -3.65 -19.41
CA GLU A 17 2.25 -4.88 -19.43
C GLU A 17 1.34 -6.11 -19.22
N TYR A 18 0.48 -6.06 -18.20
CA TYR A 18 -0.38 -7.18 -17.84
C TYR A 18 -1.52 -7.40 -18.85
N LEU A 19 -2.08 -6.33 -19.43
CA LEU A 19 -3.04 -6.46 -20.53
C LEU A 19 -2.42 -7.11 -21.78
N SER A 20 -1.11 -6.94 -21.99
CA SER A 20 -0.42 -7.62 -23.10
C SER A 20 -0.14 -9.11 -22.83
N ALA A 21 -0.10 -9.52 -21.56
CA ALA A 21 0.26 -10.87 -21.14
C ALA A 21 -0.96 -11.76 -20.78
N PHE A 22 -1.99 -11.16 -20.18
CA PHE A 22 -3.16 -11.87 -19.67
C PHE A 22 -4.44 -11.50 -20.42
N GLY A 23 -5.44 -12.39 -20.39
CA GLY A 23 -6.75 -12.11 -20.98
C GLY A 23 -7.54 -11.07 -20.20
N ALA A 24 -7.37 -11.01 -18.89
CA ALA A 24 -7.98 -10.01 -18.03
C ALA A 24 -7.04 -9.54 -16.92
N VAL A 25 -7.24 -8.29 -16.45
CA VAL A 25 -6.51 -7.70 -15.34
C VAL A 25 -7.50 -7.20 -14.29
N CYS A 26 -7.32 -7.60 -13.03
CA CYS A 26 -8.12 -7.14 -11.91
C CYS A 26 -7.32 -6.14 -11.08
N ILE A 27 -7.77 -4.88 -11.01
CA ILE A 27 -7.17 -3.82 -10.21
C ILE A 27 -7.89 -3.76 -8.87
N GLU A 28 -7.21 -4.22 -7.81
CA GLU A 28 -7.71 -4.26 -6.45
C GLU A 28 -7.09 -3.15 -5.59
N GLY A 29 -7.80 -2.67 -4.58
CA GLY A 29 -7.25 -1.68 -3.62
C GLY A 29 -8.33 -0.92 -2.87
N PRO A 30 -7.95 -0.03 -1.93
CA PRO A 30 -8.90 0.70 -1.10
C PRO A 30 -9.85 1.55 -1.95
N LYS A 31 -11.05 1.80 -1.45
CA LYS A 31 -11.97 2.75 -2.08
C LYS A 31 -11.29 4.12 -2.21
N TRP A 32 -11.66 4.88 -3.23
CA TRP A 32 -11.15 6.24 -3.51
C TRP A 32 -9.67 6.37 -3.87
N CYS A 33 -8.90 5.28 -3.97
CA CYS A 33 -7.50 5.36 -4.42
C CYS A 33 -7.35 5.64 -5.93
N GLY A 34 -8.45 5.61 -6.71
CA GLY A 34 -8.46 5.97 -8.14
C GLY A 34 -8.61 4.79 -9.10
N LYS A 35 -8.94 3.57 -8.64
CA LYS A 35 -9.07 2.36 -9.48
C LYS A 35 -9.92 2.56 -10.72
N THR A 36 -11.14 3.08 -10.54
CA THR A 36 -12.09 3.29 -11.63
C THR A 36 -11.54 4.25 -12.68
N TRP A 37 -10.86 5.34 -12.26
CA TRP A 37 -10.22 6.29 -13.16
C TRP A 37 -9.10 5.65 -13.97
N THR A 38 -8.19 4.92 -13.32
CA THR A 38 -7.10 4.20 -13.99
C THR A 38 -7.66 3.15 -14.96
N SER A 39 -8.65 2.37 -14.54
CA SER A 39 -9.26 1.34 -15.38
C SER A 39 -9.99 1.93 -16.58
N SER A 40 -10.75 3.00 -16.39
CA SER A 40 -11.42 3.76 -17.46
C SER A 40 -10.42 4.31 -18.48
N TYR A 41 -9.27 4.86 -18.00
CA TYR A 41 -8.23 5.38 -18.88
C TYR A 41 -7.68 4.32 -19.83
N HIS A 42 -7.54 3.07 -19.39
CA HIS A 42 -7.02 1.94 -20.17
C HIS A 42 -8.10 1.15 -20.92
N SER A 43 -9.38 1.44 -20.74
CA SER A 43 -10.48 0.72 -21.39
C SER A 43 -10.97 1.41 -22.67
N LYS A 44 -11.62 0.64 -23.56
CA LYS A 44 -12.34 1.16 -24.72
C LYS A 44 -13.86 1.18 -24.50
N SER A 45 -14.38 0.26 -23.71
CA SER A 45 -15.78 0.25 -23.29
C SER A 45 -15.89 -0.01 -21.80
N GLU A 46 -16.99 0.39 -21.19
CA GLU A 46 -17.14 0.41 -19.74
C GLU A 46 -18.53 -0.07 -19.33
N ILE A 47 -18.61 -0.81 -18.22
CA ILE A 47 -19.85 -1.11 -17.52
C ILE A 47 -19.64 -0.97 -16.02
N TYR A 48 -20.55 -0.27 -15.36
CA TYR A 48 -20.54 -0.01 -13.92
C TYR A 48 -21.63 -0.84 -13.27
N ILE A 49 -21.25 -1.84 -12.46
CA ILE A 49 -22.21 -2.75 -11.80
C ILE A 49 -23.02 -1.99 -10.75
N GLY A 50 -22.40 -1.02 -10.08
CA GLY A 50 -23.05 -0.18 -9.08
C GLY A 50 -23.85 1.00 -9.63
N ASP A 51 -24.03 1.15 -10.95
CA ASP A 51 -24.80 2.24 -11.54
C ASP A 51 -26.28 2.15 -11.14
N PRO A 52 -26.85 3.19 -10.46
CA PRO A 52 -28.25 3.17 -10.03
C PRO A 52 -29.25 3.39 -11.19
N ALA A 53 -28.78 3.70 -12.40
CA ALA A 53 -29.66 3.93 -13.54
C ALA A 53 -30.59 2.74 -13.80
N ASN A 54 -31.87 3.02 -14.12
CA ASN A 54 -32.90 2.03 -14.37
C ASN A 54 -32.99 0.95 -13.25
N ASN A 55 -32.91 1.38 -12.00
CA ASN A 55 -32.98 0.54 -10.82
C ASN A 55 -31.88 -0.54 -10.80
N PHE A 56 -30.61 -0.13 -10.97
CA PHE A 56 -29.44 -1.01 -11.00
C PHE A 56 -29.51 -2.05 -12.13
N GLN A 57 -29.96 -1.66 -13.30
CA GLN A 57 -30.13 -2.56 -14.46
C GLN A 57 -28.87 -3.37 -14.77
N ASN A 58 -27.68 -2.78 -14.70
CA ASN A 58 -26.42 -3.47 -14.98
C ASN A 58 -26.20 -4.64 -14.01
N ARG A 59 -26.48 -4.43 -12.72
CA ARG A 59 -26.39 -5.47 -11.70
C ARG A 59 -27.42 -6.58 -11.97
N GLN A 60 -28.67 -6.23 -12.25
CA GLN A 60 -29.72 -7.21 -12.56
C GLN A 60 -29.38 -8.07 -13.78
N LEU A 61 -28.83 -7.47 -14.84
CA LEU A 61 -28.36 -8.20 -16.02
C LEU A 61 -27.21 -9.15 -15.68
N ALA A 62 -26.25 -8.70 -14.86
CA ALA A 62 -25.13 -9.53 -14.40
C ALA A 62 -25.60 -10.70 -13.51
N GLU A 63 -26.60 -10.48 -12.65
CA GLU A 63 -27.20 -11.52 -11.80
C GLU A 63 -27.99 -12.54 -12.64
N LEU A 64 -28.72 -12.09 -13.67
CA LEU A 64 -29.45 -12.95 -14.57
C LEU A 64 -28.52 -13.83 -15.44
N SER A 65 -27.54 -13.21 -16.08
CA SER A 65 -26.50 -13.88 -16.86
C SER A 65 -25.27 -12.97 -16.98
N PRO A 66 -24.15 -13.27 -16.29
CA PRO A 66 -22.93 -12.49 -16.39
C PRO A 66 -22.42 -12.33 -17.83
N ALA A 67 -22.71 -13.26 -18.72
CA ALA A 67 -22.31 -13.20 -20.14
C ALA A 67 -22.87 -11.95 -20.84
N LEU A 68 -24.07 -11.47 -20.45
CA LEU A 68 -24.72 -10.32 -21.08
C LEU A 68 -23.95 -9.01 -20.91
N ILE A 69 -23.12 -8.90 -19.86
CA ILE A 69 -22.35 -7.68 -19.58
C ILE A 69 -20.93 -7.71 -20.18
N LEU A 70 -20.50 -8.86 -20.75
CA LEU A 70 -19.15 -9.03 -21.28
C LEU A 70 -18.98 -8.48 -22.70
N ASP A 71 -20.06 -8.23 -23.42
CA ASP A 71 -19.99 -7.76 -24.80
C ASP A 71 -19.70 -6.26 -24.90
N GLY A 72 -18.71 -5.90 -25.71
CA GLY A 72 -18.26 -4.52 -25.93
C GLY A 72 -16.85 -4.47 -26.49
N GLU A 73 -16.38 -3.28 -26.82
CA GLU A 73 -15.02 -3.07 -27.29
C GLU A 73 -13.99 -3.39 -26.17
N THR A 74 -12.92 -4.09 -26.52
CA THR A 74 -11.86 -4.50 -25.57
C THR A 74 -10.64 -3.60 -25.64
N PRO A 75 -9.95 -3.32 -24.52
CA PRO A 75 -10.24 -3.75 -23.15
C PRO A 75 -11.57 -3.20 -22.64
N ARG A 76 -12.40 -4.08 -22.04
CA ARG A 76 -13.67 -3.68 -21.43
C ARG A 76 -13.54 -3.58 -19.93
N LEU A 77 -13.87 -2.42 -19.35
CA LEU A 77 -13.96 -2.23 -17.91
C LEU A 77 -15.26 -2.82 -17.35
N ILE A 78 -15.12 -3.61 -16.28
CA ILE A 78 -16.22 -4.06 -15.43
C ILE A 78 -15.92 -3.54 -14.02
N ASP A 79 -16.60 -2.45 -13.63
CA ASP A 79 -16.33 -1.75 -12.37
C ASP A 79 -17.12 -2.39 -11.22
N GLU A 80 -16.44 -2.60 -10.07
CA GLU A 80 -16.97 -3.22 -8.84
C GLU A 80 -17.53 -4.65 -9.08
N TRP A 81 -16.76 -5.50 -9.79
CA TRP A 81 -17.16 -6.88 -10.14
C TRP A 81 -17.61 -7.72 -8.95
N GLN A 82 -17.10 -7.45 -7.73
CA GLN A 82 -17.43 -8.20 -6.52
C GLN A 82 -18.89 -8.03 -6.07
N GLU A 83 -19.62 -7.05 -6.58
CA GLU A 83 -21.06 -6.91 -6.35
C GLU A 83 -21.85 -8.10 -6.93
N VAL A 84 -21.32 -8.76 -7.99
CA VAL A 84 -21.87 -9.97 -8.59
C VAL A 84 -20.71 -10.96 -8.82
N PRO A 85 -20.35 -11.80 -7.83
CA PRO A 85 -19.13 -12.63 -7.88
C PRO A 85 -19.03 -13.60 -9.05
N SER A 86 -20.17 -14.02 -9.63
CA SER A 86 -20.22 -14.90 -10.82
C SER A 86 -19.61 -14.28 -12.09
N ILE A 87 -19.43 -12.94 -12.11
CA ILE A 87 -18.71 -12.23 -13.18
C ILE A 87 -17.30 -12.78 -13.33
N TRP A 88 -16.63 -13.10 -12.22
CA TRP A 88 -15.26 -13.62 -12.24
C TRP A 88 -15.13 -14.91 -13.08
N ASP A 89 -16.01 -15.88 -12.85
CA ASP A 89 -16.02 -17.13 -13.60
C ASP A 89 -16.43 -16.93 -15.06
N ALA A 90 -17.37 -16.01 -15.34
CA ALA A 90 -17.78 -15.66 -16.69
C ALA A 90 -16.65 -15.02 -17.50
N VAL A 91 -15.91 -14.07 -16.90
CA VAL A 91 -14.72 -13.46 -17.52
C VAL A 91 -13.65 -14.52 -17.79
N ARG A 92 -13.33 -15.37 -16.79
CA ARG A 92 -12.39 -16.48 -16.98
C ARG A 92 -12.79 -17.37 -18.15
N TYR A 93 -14.05 -17.76 -18.22
CA TYR A 93 -14.58 -18.63 -19.30
C TYR A 93 -14.49 -17.95 -20.67
N LYS A 94 -14.86 -16.65 -20.76
CA LYS A 94 -14.76 -15.88 -22.01
C LYS A 94 -13.31 -15.76 -22.49
N VAL A 95 -12.36 -15.53 -21.57
CA VAL A 95 -10.91 -15.47 -21.86
C VAL A 95 -10.41 -16.82 -22.41
N ASP A 96 -10.91 -17.95 -21.91
CA ASP A 96 -10.53 -19.28 -22.42
C ASP A 96 -11.04 -19.53 -23.84
N GLN A 97 -12.17 -18.91 -24.21
CA GLN A 97 -12.76 -19.09 -25.56
C GLN A 97 -12.13 -18.21 -26.63
N VAL A 98 -11.64 -17.05 -26.24
CA VAL A 98 -11.03 -16.08 -27.15
C VAL A 98 -9.53 -16.03 -26.85
N ALA A 99 -8.67 -16.47 -27.75
CA ALA A 99 -7.21 -16.56 -27.53
C ALA A 99 -6.50 -15.21 -27.44
N GLU A 100 -7.24 -14.10 -27.50
CA GLU A 100 -6.70 -12.74 -27.42
C GLU A 100 -6.40 -12.31 -25.98
N LYS A 101 -5.41 -11.42 -25.82
CA LYS A 101 -5.04 -10.80 -24.56
C LYS A 101 -5.75 -9.45 -24.38
N GLY A 102 -5.76 -8.93 -23.14
CA GLY A 102 -6.26 -7.59 -22.87
C GLY A 102 -7.76 -7.40 -23.10
N GLN A 103 -8.55 -8.44 -22.85
CA GLN A 103 -10.00 -8.37 -23.10
C GLN A 103 -10.74 -7.59 -22.02
N PHE A 104 -10.37 -7.79 -20.73
CA PHE A 104 -11.12 -7.20 -19.61
C PHE A 104 -10.21 -6.53 -18.61
N ILE A 105 -10.75 -5.46 -18.00
CA ILE A 105 -10.23 -4.83 -16.79
C ILE A 105 -11.34 -4.92 -15.74
N LEU A 106 -11.05 -5.53 -14.60
CA LEU A 106 -11.96 -5.62 -13.47
C LEU A 106 -11.49 -4.66 -12.37
N THR A 107 -12.40 -4.01 -11.66
CA THR A 107 -12.03 -3.30 -10.42
C THR A 107 -12.72 -3.92 -9.22
N GLY A 108 -12.00 -3.95 -8.08
CA GLY A 108 -12.53 -4.42 -6.83
C GLY A 108 -12.03 -3.60 -5.63
N SER A 109 -12.97 -3.12 -4.81
CA SER A 109 -12.69 -2.39 -3.57
C SER A 109 -12.64 -3.28 -2.33
N ALA A 110 -12.92 -4.57 -2.50
CA ALA A 110 -12.82 -5.61 -1.48
C ALA A 110 -12.45 -6.94 -2.12
N THR A 111 -11.78 -7.80 -1.35
CA THR A 111 -11.58 -9.20 -1.74
C THR A 111 -12.75 -10.02 -1.17
N PRO A 112 -13.71 -10.47 -2.00
CA PRO A 112 -14.86 -11.22 -1.51
C PRO A 112 -14.42 -12.55 -0.90
N ASN A 113 -15.24 -13.12 0.01
CA ASN A 113 -15.16 -14.54 0.31
C ASN A 113 -15.42 -15.31 -0.98
N HIS A 114 -14.70 -16.43 -1.22
CA HIS A 114 -14.85 -17.29 -2.41
C HIS A 114 -16.26 -17.86 -2.61
N LYS A 115 -17.26 -17.44 -1.83
CA LYS A 115 -18.67 -17.75 -2.06
C LYS A 115 -19.11 -17.15 -3.40
N GLY A 116 -19.49 -18.02 -4.34
CA GLY A 116 -19.93 -17.63 -5.68
C GLY A 116 -18.81 -17.56 -6.73
N ILE A 117 -17.56 -17.88 -6.37
CA ILE A 117 -16.43 -18.04 -7.29
C ILE A 117 -16.00 -19.50 -7.26
N LEU A 118 -16.07 -20.17 -8.41
CA LEU A 118 -15.71 -21.59 -8.51
C LEU A 118 -14.23 -21.80 -8.86
N HIS A 119 -13.60 -20.82 -9.50
CA HIS A 119 -12.24 -20.96 -10.03
C HIS A 119 -11.37 -19.75 -9.65
N SER A 120 -10.09 -19.99 -9.37
CA SER A 120 -9.13 -18.93 -8.99
C SER A 120 -8.81 -17.92 -10.09
N GLY A 121 -9.11 -18.23 -11.37
CA GLY A 121 -8.71 -17.41 -12.52
C GLY A 121 -7.22 -17.50 -12.88
N ALA A 122 -6.47 -18.43 -12.26
CA ALA A 122 -5.02 -18.56 -12.45
C ALA A 122 -4.64 -18.68 -13.95
N GLY A 123 -3.67 -17.85 -14.38
CA GLY A 123 -3.21 -17.78 -15.77
C GLY A 123 -4.14 -17.04 -16.74
N ARG A 124 -5.34 -16.63 -16.34
CA ARG A 124 -6.33 -15.90 -17.15
C ARG A 124 -6.53 -14.48 -16.67
N ILE A 125 -6.68 -14.32 -15.35
CA ILE A 125 -6.93 -13.03 -14.70
C ILE A 125 -5.75 -12.74 -13.81
N ALA A 126 -5.00 -11.71 -14.13
CA ALA A 126 -3.92 -11.22 -13.27
C ALA A 126 -4.44 -10.18 -12.30
N LYS A 127 -3.85 -10.11 -11.11
CA LYS A 127 -4.23 -9.13 -10.08
C LYS A 127 -3.14 -8.08 -9.92
N LEU A 128 -3.55 -6.82 -9.88
CA LEU A 128 -2.70 -5.67 -9.57
C LEU A 128 -3.25 -4.93 -8.35
N ARG A 129 -2.38 -4.66 -7.38
CA ARG A 129 -2.71 -3.88 -6.21
C ARG A 129 -2.50 -2.39 -6.49
N MET A 130 -3.56 -1.59 -6.40
CA MET A 130 -3.46 -0.14 -6.48
C MET A 130 -3.58 0.47 -5.08
N ARG A 131 -2.68 1.40 -4.77
CA ARG A 131 -2.62 2.12 -3.49
C ARG A 131 -3.04 3.57 -3.65
N PRO A 132 -3.24 4.33 -2.56
CA PRO A 132 -3.25 5.79 -2.61
C PRO A 132 -2.02 6.34 -3.32
N MET A 133 -2.04 7.59 -3.74
CA MET A 133 -0.95 8.21 -4.52
C MET A 133 0.31 8.36 -3.66
N SER A 134 1.46 8.05 -4.25
CA SER A 134 2.77 8.43 -3.72
C SER A 134 2.98 9.94 -3.78
N LEU A 135 4.02 10.44 -3.09
CA LEU A 135 4.40 11.86 -3.18
C LEU A 135 4.77 12.28 -4.61
N TYR A 136 5.34 11.36 -5.41
CA TYR A 136 5.62 11.64 -6.81
C TYR A 136 4.35 11.76 -7.66
N GLU A 137 3.39 10.86 -7.48
CA GLU A 137 2.10 10.90 -8.20
C GLU A 137 1.25 12.11 -7.82
N SER A 138 1.32 12.56 -6.57
CA SER A 138 0.61 13.75 -6.09
C SER A 138 1.31 15.08 -6.45
N GLY A 139 2.55 15.02 -6.97
CA GLY A 139 3.34 16.21 -7.32
C GLY A 139 4.10 16.83 -6.14
N ASP A 140 4.20 16.12 -5.02
CA ASP A 140 4.90 16.58 -3.80
C ASP A 140 6.35 16.04 -3.72
N SER A 141 6.78 15.21 -4.66
CA SER A 141 8.17 14.83 -4.87
C SER A 141 8.72 15.46 -6.15
N CYS A 142 9.94 15.98 -6.10
CA CYS A 142 10.62 16.52 -7.28
C CYS A 142 11.12 15.44 -8.27
N GLY A 143 11.09 14.16 -7.89
CA GLY A 143 11.44 13.02 -8.73
C GLY A 143 12.87 13.01 -9.27
N LYS A 144 13.82 13.64 -8.58
CA LYS A 144 15.23 13.69 -9.00
C LYS A 144 15.97 12.37 -8.80
N VAL A 145 15.46 11.51 -7.92
CA VAL A 145 16.07 10.21 -7.60
C VAL A 145 15.12 9.10 -8.01
N SER A 146 15.52 8.26 -8.96
CA SER A 146 14.83 7.01 -9.27
C SER A 146 15.22 5.95 -8.25
N LEU A 147 14.21 5.33 -7.61
CA LEU A 147 14.43 4.24 -6.66
C LEU A 147 15.07 3.02 -7.35
N GLU A 148 14.64 2.69 -8.57
CA GLU A 148 15.23 1.61 -9.36
C GLU A 148 16.72 1.82 -9.56
N LYS A 149 17.15 3.00 -10.06
CA LYS A 149 18.56 3.34 -10.25
C LYS A 149 19.34 3.33 -8.93
N LEU A 150 18.75 3.88 -7.86
CA LEU A 150 19.36 3.87 -6.53
C LEU A 150 19.61 2.43 -6.04
N CYS A 151 18.68 1.51 -6.26
CA CYS A 151 18.84 0.10 -5.90
C CYS A 151 19.95 -0.61 -6.71
N HIS A 152 20.34 -0.06 -7.85
CA HIS A 152 21.52 -0.48 -8.62
C HIS A 152 22.80 0.31 -8.28
N GLY A 153 22.77 1.15 -7.24
CA GLY A 153 23.91 1.94 -6.79
C GLY A 153 24.17 3.20 -7.63
N GLU A 154 23.21 3.60 -8.47
CA GLU A 154 23.33 4.75 -9.35
C GLU A 154 22.63 5.97 -8.73
N LEU A 155 23.41 6.93 -8.27
CA LEU A 155 22.91 8.21 -7.77
C LEU A 155 23.83 9.35 -8.23
N ALA A 156 23.28 10.31 -8.95
CA ALA A 156 23.94 11.60 -9.18
C ALA A 156 23.60 12.53 -8.00
N PRO A 157 24.60 13.13 -7.32
CA PRO A 157 24.33 14.10 -6.27
C PRO A 157 23.46 15.26 -6.77
N ALA A 158 22.43 15.61 -6.00
CA ALA A 158 21.49 16.64 -6.39
C ALA A 158 20.93 17.39 -5.18
N LEU A 159 20.81 18.71 -5.30
CA LEU A 159 19.99 19.50 -4.38
C LEU A 159 18.51 19.24 -4.69
N THR A 160 17.73 18.93 -3.68
CA THR A 160 16.32 18.50 -3.83
C THR A 160 15.31 19.56 -3.38
N GLY A 161 15.81 20.67 -2.85
CA GLY A 161 15.01 21.75 -2.28
C GLY A 161 14.89 21.62 -0.76
N GLU A 162 14.48 22.71 -0.13
CA GLU A 162 14.22 22.71 1.30
C GLU A 162 12.95 21.93 1.62
N VAL A 163 12.97 21.19 2.72
CA VAL A 163 11.80 20.51 3.27
C VAL A 163 11.38 21.20 4.55
N ASP A 164 10.15 21.69 4.55
CA ASP A 164 9.51 22.24 5.75
C ASP A 164 8.82 21.10 6.52
N LEU A 165 9.14 20.97 7.81
CA LEU A 165 8.53 19.98 8.70
C LEU A 165 7.01 20.12 8.76
N LYS A 166 6.48 21.35 8.77
CA LYS A 166 5.05 21.60 8.74
C LYS A 166 4.43 21.05 7.46
N LYS A 167 5.06 21.30 6.32
CA LYS A 167 4.59 20.74 5.04
C LYS A 167 4.61 19.23 5.03
N LEU A 168 5.65 18.60 5.59
CA LEU A 168 5.75 17.15 5.69
C LEU A 168 4.63 16.56 6.56
N ILE A 169 4.32 17.19 7.69
CA ILE A 169 3.18 16.82 8.54
C ILE A 169 1.86 16.95 7.78
N GLU A 170 1.65 18.03 7.03
CA GLU A 170 0.47 18.21 6.21
C GLU A 170 0.33 17.11 5.16
N LEU A 171 1.41 16.68 4.52
CA LEU A 171 1.41 15.57 3.54
C LEU A 171 1.02 14.24 4.18
N ILE A 172 1.49 13.96 5.39
CA ILE A 172 1.15 12.75 6.16
C ILE A 172 -0.34 12.74 6.51
N ILE A 173 -0.87 13.86 7.02
CA ILE A 173 -2.28 13.98 7.42
C ILE A 173 -3.22 13.95 6.22
N ARG A 174 -2.86 14.63 5.12
CA ARG A 174 -3.64 14.65 3.87
C ARG A 174 -3.74 13.27 3.24
N GLY A 175 -2.65 12.50 3.31
CA GLY A 175 -2.52 11.22 2.62
C GLY A 175 -2.44 11.32 1.09
N GLY A 176 -2.46 10.16 0.45
CA GLY A 176 -2.37 9.99 -1.01
C GLY A 176 -3.72 9.84 -1.72
N TRP A 177 -4.81 10.27 -1.13
CA TRP A 177 -6.14 10.17 -1.73
C TRP A 177 -6.30 11.19 -2.87
N PRO A 178 -6.66 10.77 -4.11
CA PRO A 178 -6.82 11.72 -5.22
C PRO A 178 -7.79 12.85 -4.92
N GLY A 179 -8.87 12.58 -4.16
CA GLY A 179 -9.86 13.56 -3.78
C GLY A 179 -9.40 14.59 -2.74
N SER A 180 -8.26 14.36 -2.06
CA SER A 180 -7.70 15.30 -1.08
C SER A 180 -6.74 16.33 -1.70
N LEU A 181 -6.35 16.13 -2.96
CA LEU A 181 -5.36 16.99 -3.62
C LEU A 181 -5.92 18.39 -3.84
N GLY A 182 -5.15 19.38 -3.40
CA GLY A 182 -5.51 20.81 -3.54
C GLY A 182 -6.52 21.31 -2.50
N LEU A 183 -6.97 20.47 -1.56
CA LEU A 183 -7.81 20.91 -0.45
C LEU A 183 -6.97 21.53 0.68
N PRO A 184 -7.52 22.50 1.42
CA PRO A 184 -6.97 22.92 2.71
C PRO A 184 -6.82 21.72 3.65
N ILE A 185 -5.82 21.75 4.53
CA ILE A 185 -5.48 20.58 5.37
C ILE A 185 -6.65 20.17 6.29
N GLU A 186 -7.40 21.11 6.80
CA GLU A 186 -8.56 20.85 7.67
C GLU A 186 -9.65 20.08 6.93
N GLN A 187 -9.85 20.36 5.64
CA GLN A 187 -10.81 19.64 4.78
C GLN A 187 -10.25 18.29 4.34
N ALA A 188 -8.97 18.23 3.96
CA ALA A 188 -8.32 17.01 3.54
C ALA A 188 -8.30 15.95 4.67
N ALA A 189 -8.14 16.37 5.93
CA ALA A 189 -8.14 15.49 7.10
C ALA A 189 -9.52 14.84 7.39
N LEU A 190 -10.61 15.38 6.87
CA LEU A 190 -11.94 14.77 7.02
C LEU A 190 -12.10 13.51 6.17
N LEU A 191 -11.46 13.44 5.00
CA LEU A 191 -11.65 12.36 4.04
C LEU A 191 -11.24 10.99 4.60
N PRO A 192 -10.08 10.80 5.24
CA PRO A 192 -9.71 9.53 5.85
C PRO A 192 -10.66 9.09 6.97
N LEU A 193 -11.20 10.03 7.75
CA LEU A 193 -12.14 9.73 8.81
C LEU A 193 -13.47 9.24 8.26
N GLU A 194 -14.04 9.95 7.30
CA GLU A 194 -15.31 9.55 6.65
C GLU A 194 -15.17 8.27 5.84
N TYR A 195 -14.00 8.05 5.22
CA TYR A 195 -13.66 6.78 4.60
C TYR A 195 -13.76 5.61 5.60
N LEU A 196 -13.12 5.73 6.75
CA LEU A 196 -13.16 4.68 7.80
C LEU A 196 -14.57 4.47 8.32
N ASN A 197 -15.35 5.55 8.53
CA ASN A 197 -16.74 5.46 8.96
C ASN A 197 -17.57 4.65 7.95
N ALA A 198 -17.54 5.04 6.68
CA ALA A 198 -18.29 4.35 5.63
C ALA A 198 -17.88 2.87 5.48
N VAL A 199 -16.57 2.57 5.55
CA VAL A 199 -16.09 1.19 5.42
C VAL A 199 -16.52 0.33 6.60
N ILE A 200 -16.45 0.84 7.83
CA ILE A 200 -16.81 0.07 9.03
C ILE A 200 -18.32 -0.10 9.15
N ASP A 201 -19.10 0.93 8.86
CA ASP A 201 -20.55 0.88 9.05
C ASP A 201 -21.28 0.11 7.94
N ASP A 202 -20.77 0.19 6.68
CA ASP A 202 -21.43 -0.40 5.51
C ASP A 202 -20.68 -1.60 4.92
N ASP A 203 -19.38 -1.44 4.59
CA ASP A 203 -18.67 -2.41 3.78
C ASP A 203 -18.29 -3.69 4.54
N VAL A 204 -18.03 -3.58 5.83
CA VAL A 204 -17.74 -4.74 6.69
C VAL A 204 -18.87 -5.80 6.63
N TYR A 205 -20.12 -5.36 6.61
CA TYR A 205 -21.26 -6.27 6.48
C TYR A 205 -21.36 -6.85 5.06
N ARG A 206 -21.08 -6.03 4.04
CA ARG A 206 -21.21 -6.45 2.62
C ARG A 206 -20.20 -7.51 2.22
N ILE A 207 -19.06 -7.62 2.91
CA ILE A 207 -17.97 -8.53 2.54
C ILE A 207 -18.36 -10.02 2.64
N ASP A 208 -19.24 -10.37 3.58
CA ASP A 208 -19.68 -11.77 3.81
C ASP A 208 -21.08 -11.92 4.42
N GLY A 209 -21.80 -10.82 4.64
CA GLY A 209 -23.15 -10.79 5.23
C GLY A 209 -23.17 -11.07 6.75
N VAL A 210 -22.03 -11.06 7.43
CA VAL A 210 -21.96 -11.32 8.87
C VAL A 210 -21.98 -10.00 9.65
N LYS A 211 -22.95 -9.86 10.55
CA LYS A 211 -23.03 -8.71 11.45
C LYS A 211 -21.93 -8.80 12.52
N ARG A 212 -21.16 -7.74 12.66
CA ARG A 212 -20.06 -7.62 13.60
C ARG A 212 -20.23 -6.45 14.54
N ASP A 213 -19.50 -6.49 15.66
CA ASP A 213 -19.43 -5.37 16.60
C ASP A 213 -18.50 -4.28 16.05
N THR A 214 -19.10 -3.23 15.49
CA THR A 214 -18.37 -2.10 14.90
C THR A 214 -17.63 -1.29 15.96
N SER A 215 -18.10 -1.26 17.21
CA SER A 215 -17.42 -0.59 18.32
C SER A 215 -16.08 -1.25 18.62
N LYS A 216 -16.07 -2.59 18.75
CA LYS A 216 -14.82 -3.36 18.92
C LYS A 216 -13.88 -3.24 17.73
N MET A 217 -14.41 -3.18 16.51
CA MET A 217 -13.60 -2.95 15.32
C MET A 217 -12.93 -1.56 15.34
N ARG A 218 -13.65 -0.52 15.78
CA ARG A 218 -13.08 0.83 15.92
C ARG A 218 -12.01 0.90 17.01
N LEU A 219 -12.19 0.20 18.14
CA LEU A 219 -11.17 0.08 19.18
C LEU A 219 -9.90 -0.61 18.65
N LEU A 220 -10.06 -1.70 17.89
CA LEU A 220 -8.93 -2.40 17.28
C LEU A 220 -8.19 -1.53 16.26
N LEU A 221 -8.91 -0.78 15.40
CA LEU A 221 -8.30 0.17 14.46
C LEU A 221 -7.52 1.26 15.20
N ARG A 222 -8.07 1.78 16.30
CA ARG A 222 -7.37 2.78 17.12
C ARG A 222 -6.12 2.21 17.77
N SER A 223 -6.16 0.96 18.26
CA SER A 223 -4.97 0.27 18.78
C SER A 223 -3.92 0.06 17.68
N LEU A 224 -4.32 -0.33 16.46
CA LEU A 224 -3.42 -0.42 15.31
C LEU A 224 -2.78 0.94 14.99
N ALA A 225 -3.55 2.03 14.99
CA ALA A 225 -3.04 3.36 14.72
C ALA A 225 -1.98 3.84 15.74
N ARG A 226 -2.15 3.47 17.03
CA ARG A 226 -1.16 3.71 18.08
C ARG A 226 0.12 2.90 17.90
N ASN A 227 0.02 1.79 17.18
CA ASN A 227 1.12 0.84 16.91
C ASN A 227 1.50 0.83 15.42
N GLU A 228 1.24 1.94 14.70
CA GLU A 228 1.66 2.10 13.30
C GLU A 228 3.18 1.91 13.19
N SER A 229 3.63 1.29 12.10
CA SER A 229 5.05 1.01 11.84
C SER A 229 5.73 0.12 12.91
N THR A 230 4.99 -0.73 13.62
CA THR A 230 5.55 -1.65 14.63
C THR A 230 5.20 -3.11 14.39
N THR A 231 5.99 -4.02 14.97
CA THR A 231 5.73 -5.49 14.94
C THR A 231 4.82 -5.93 16.09
N VAL A 232 3.82 -5.13 16.43
CA VAL A 232 2.90 -5.40 17.55
C VAL A 232 2.16 -6.73 17.39
N THR A 233 2.07 -7.49 18.49
CA THR A 233 1.36 -8.78 18.54
C THR A 233 -0.13 -8.61 18.77
N ASN A 234 -0.94 -9.60 18.37
CA ASN A 234 -2.38 -9.60 18.68
C ASN A 234 -2.65 -9.53 20.19
N LYS A 235 -1.76 -10.14 21.01
CA LYS A 235 -1.86 -10.08 22.48
C LYS A 235 -1.71 -8.65 23.00
N THR A 236 -0.82 -7.87 22.42
CA THR A 236 -0.63 -6.45 22.79
C THR A 236 -1.85 -5.63 22.37
N LEU A 237 -2.37 -5.83 21.15
CA LEU A 237 -3.59 -5.17 20.68
C LEU A 237 -4.78 -5.45 21.57
N MET A 238 -4.97 -6.72 22.03
CA MET A 238 -6.00 -7.09 22.99
C MET A 238 -5.85 -6.37 24.34
N LYS A 239 -4.61 -6.25 24.83
CA LYS A 239 -4.30 -5.54 26.07
C LYS A 239 -4.63 -4.04 25.96
N ASP A 240 -4.30 -3.44 24.82
CA ASP A 240 -4.62 -2.02 24.56
C ASP A 240 -6.12 -1.76 24.55
N ILE A 241 -6.89 -2.65 23.91
CA ILE A 241 -8.37 -2.54 23.87
C ILE A 241 -8.94 -2.63 25.28
N LYS A 242 -8.51 -3.64 26.05
CA LYS A 242 -8.98 -3.84 27.44
C LYS A 242 -8.66 -2.65 28.34
N ALA A 243 -7.51 -2.00 28.15
CA ALA A 243 -7.10 -0.83 28.95
C ALA A 243 -7.98 0.40 28.69
N VAL A 244 -8.63 0.48 27.52
CA VAL A 244 -9.47 1.63 27.13
C VAL A 244 -10.94 1.46 27.51
N ASP A 245 -11.49 0.23 27.45
CA ASP A 245 -12.95 0.02 27.51
C ASP A 245 -13.36 -1.14 28.41
N ASP A 246 -12.48 -1.69 29.23
CA ASP A 246 -12.70 -2.90 30.06
C ASP A 246 -13.42 -4.07 29.33
N GLU A 247 -13.60 -3.94 28.01
CA GLU A 247 -14.19 -4.94 27.15
C GLU A 247 -13.23 -6.08 26.84
N ASN A 248 -13.69 -7.31 27.02
CA ASN A 248 -12.92 -8.48 26.61
C ASN A 248 -13.14 -8.74 25.11
N ILE A 249 -12.04 -8.78 24.36
CA ILE A 249 -11.99 -9.29 23.01
C ILE A 249 -11.07 -10.52 22.99
N ASP A 250 -11.50 -11.60 22.38
CA ASP A 250 -10.68 -12.81 22.27
C ASP A 250 -9.75 -12.77 21.04
N SER A 251 -8.72 -13.63 21.05
CA SER A 251 -7.71 -13.69 20.00
C SER A 251 -8.28 -14.05 18.62
N ASN A 252 -9.32 -14.89 18.58
CA ASN A 252 -9.93 -15.31 17.31
C ASN A 252 -10.70 -14.13 16.69
N THR A 253 -11.42 -13.38 17.51
CA THR A 253 -12.12 -12.16 17.08
C THR A 253 -11.13 -11.11 16.56
N VAL A 254 -10.01 -10.88 17.24
CA VAL A 254 -8.95 -9.97 16.74
C VAL A 254 -8.43 -10.45 15.40
N SER A 255 -8.10 -11.74 15.27
CA SER A 255 -7.59 -12.30 14.01
C SER A 255 -8.61 -12.19 12.87
N ALA A 256 -9.90 -12.45 13.15
CA ALA A 256 -10.97 -12.29 12.18
C ALA A 256 -11.15 -10.83 11.72
N TYR A 257 -11.05 -9.86 12.64
CA TYR A 257 -11.15 -8.44 12.29
C TYR A 257 -9.94 -7.96 11.49
N LEU A 258 -8.74 -8.41 11.84
CA LEU A 258 -7.53 -8.11 11.06
C LEU A 258 -7.61 -8.66 9.63
N ASP A 259 -8.17 -9.88 9.44
CA ASP A 259 -8.42 -10.42 8.10
C ASP A 259 -9.39 -9.55 7.30
N ILE A 260 -10.45 -9.07 7.94
CA ILE A 260 -11.40 -8.16 7.29
C ILE A 260 -10.75 -6.85 6.89
N PHE A 261 -9.94 -6.24 7.76
CA PHE A 261 -9.23 -5.00 7.44
C PHE A 261 -8.27 -5.18 6.27
N LYS A 262 -7.60 -6.33 6.19
CA LYS A 262 -6.76 -6.69 5.05
C LYS A 262 -7.59 -6.86 3.76
N ARG A 263 -8.73 -7.54 3.83
CA ARG A 263 -9.62 -7.77 2.68
C ARG A 263 -10.32 -6.50 2.19
N LEU A 264 -10.55 -5.53 3.06
CA LEU A 264 -11.06 -4.18 2.72
C LEU A 264 -9.95 -3.20 2.37
N PHE A 265 -8.69 -3.67 2.31
CA PHE A 265 -7.54 -2.84 2.00
C PHE A 265 -7.34 -1.64 2.95
N ILE A 266 -7.81 -1.74 4.20
CA ILE A 266 -7.54 -0.75 5.25
C ILE A 266 -6.09 -0.88 5.71
N THR A 267 -5.60 -2.13 5.88
CA THR A 267 -4.23 -2.42 6.27
C THR A 267 -3.42 -3.00 5.13
N ASP A 268 -2.13 -2.68 5.09
CA ASP A 268 -1.16 -3.15 4.10
C ASP A 268 0.18 -3.45 4.77
N ASN A 269 0.18 -4.48 5.64
CA ASN A 269 1.31 -4.83 6.49
C ASN A 269 2.57 -5.14 5.67
N GLN A 270 3.72 -4.84 6.27
CA GLN A 270 5.02 -5.10 5.69
C GLN A 270 5.54 -6.48 6.17
N PRO A 271 5.78 -7.44 5.24
CA PRO A 271 6.25 -8.76 5.61
C PRO A 271 7.72 -8.74 6.07
N PRO A 272 8.15 -9.73 6.86
CA PRO A 272 9.55 -9.86 7.26
C PRO A 272 10.42 -10.35 6.10
N PHE A 273 11.64 -9.80 5.98
CA PHE A 273 12.64 -10.22 5.02
C PHE A 273 13.49 -11.38 5.58
N SER A 274 13.86 -12.31 4.71
CA SER A 274 14.81 -13.38 5.04
C SER A 274 16.02 -13.30 4.11
N ALA A 275 17.16 -12.88 4.64
CA ALA A 275 18.42 -12.69 3.90
C ALA A 275 19.04 -14.00 3.35
N GLY A 276 18.22 -14.94 2.96
CA GLY A 276 18.62 -16.21 2.34
C GLY A 276 18.04 -17.42 3.05
N ILE A 277 17.54 -18.39 2.26
CA ILE A 277 16.87 -19.63 2.70
C ILE A 277 17.75 -20.48 3.63
N ARG A 278 19.07 -20.28 3.61
CA ARG A 278 20.06 -21.08 4.37
C ARG A 278 20.91 -20.25 5.32
N SER A 279 20.58 -18.97 5.55
CA SER A 279 21.28 -18.13 6.52
C SER A 279 21.10 -18.67 7.94
N SER A 280 22.15 -18.58 8.76
CA SER A 280 22.11 -18.87 10.18
C SER A 280 21.48 -17.77 11.01
N VAL A 281 21.31 -16.58 10.43
CA VAL A 281 20.66 -15.44 11.07
C VAL A 281 19.18 -15.73 11.24
N ARG A 282 18.72 -15.78 12.50
CA ARG A 282 17.31 -15.95 12.82
C ARG A 282 16.59 -14.61 12.73
N ILE A 283 15.57 -14.54 11.90
CA ILE A 283 14.75 -13.36 11.67
C ILE A 283 13.40 -13.55 12.34
N LYS A 284 12.90 -12.52 13.01
CA LYS A 284 11.55 -12.50 13.57
C LYS A 284 10.55 -12.49 12.42
N GLN A 285 9.51 -13.33 12.55
CA GLN A 285 8.52 -13.55 11.47
C GLN A 285 7.24 -12.70 11.63
N ALA A 286 7.23 -11.75 12.57
CA ALA A 286 6.09 -10.85 12.73
C ALA A 286 6.05 -9.83 11.59
N GLU A 287 4.87 -9.61 11.00
CA GLU A 287 4.66 -8.51 10.07
C GLU A 287 4.73 -7.17 10.82
N LYS A 288 5.33 -6.15 10.22
CA LYS A 288 5.22 -4.77 10.68
C LYS A 288 3.84 -4.24 10.26
N ARG A 289 3.10 -3.63 11.19
CA ARG A 289 1.74 -3.18 10.99
C ARG A 289 1.70 -1.84 10.29
N HIS A 290 0.96 -1.78 9.18
CA HIS A 290 0.76 -0.55 8.42
C HIS A 290 -0.68 -0.43 7.97
N PHE A 291 -1.22 0.79 8.02
CA PHE A 291 -2.38 1.15 7.22
C PHE A 291 -1.99 1.29 5.75
N SER A 292 -2.96 1.21 4.86
CA SER A 292 -2.72 1.43 3.42
C SER A 292 -2.31 2.88 3.08
N ASP A 293 -2.52 3.79 4.03
CA ASP A 293 -2.09 5.19 3.98
C ASP A 293 -1.99 5.76 5.41
N PRO A 294 -0.92 6.49 5.78
CA PRO A 294 -0.73 7.01 7.12
C PRO A 294 -1.83 7.97 7.59
N SER A 295 -2.55 8.61 6.67
CA SER A 295 -3.67 9.50 7.01
C SER A 295 -4.82 8.78 7.72
N LEU A 296 -4.97 7.46 7.52
CA LEU A 296 -5.94 6.65 8.25
C LEU A 296 -5.57 6.54 9.74
N ALA A 297 -4.28 6.34 10.05
CA ALA A 297 -3.79 6.36 11.42
C ALA A 297 -3.95 7.78 12.03
N CYS A 298 -3.63 8.83 11.28
CA CYS A 298 -3.84 10.22 11.70
C CYS A 298 -5.29 10.49 12.10
N ALA A 299 -6.25 10.05 11.29
CA ALA A 299 -7.68 10.23 11.53
C ALA A 299 -8.14 9.48 12.80
N LEU A 300 -7.69 8.23 13.00
CA LEU A 300 -8.01 7.42 14.18
C LEU A 300 -7.43 7.97 15.46
N LEU A 301 -6.23 8.53 15.41
CA LEU A 301 -5.57 9.18 16.54
C LEU A 301 -6.06 10.62 16.76
N LYS A 302 -6.84 11.18 15.82
CA LYS A 302 -7.32 12.57 15.85
C LYS A 302 -6.18 13.58 15.97
N VAL A 303 -5.07 13.32 15.30
CA VAL A 303 -3.91 14.20 15.33
C VAL A 303 -4.16 15.46 14.49
N THR A 304 -3.58 16.57 14.94
CA THR A 304 -3.56 17.84 14.23
C THR A 304 -2.12 18.20 13.86
N PRO A 305 -1.88 19.11 12.89
CA PRO A 305 -0.53 19.54 12.58
C PRO A 305 0.22 20.08 13.80
N ALA A 306 -0.43 20.87 14.64
CA ALA A 306 0.16 21.40 15.86
C ALA A 306 0.45 20.29 16.90
N GLY A 307 -0.43 19.31 17.03
CA GLY A 307 -0.25 18.16 17.92
C GLY A 307 0.98 17.33 17.54
N LEU A 308 1.16 17.03 16.24
CA LEU A 308 2.32 16.26 15.75
C LEU A 308 3.64 17.01 15.86
N LEU A 309 3.64 18.34 15.78
CA LEU A 309 4.84 19.14 16.07
C LEU A 309 5.30 18.99 17.54
N GLY A 310 4.35 18.73 18.44
CA GLY A 310 4.63 18.49 19.86
C GLY A 310 4.95 17.04 20.21
N ASP A 311 4.75 16.09 19.28
CA ASP A 311 4.96 14.65 19.48
C ASP A 311 5.77 14.08 18.31
N LEU A 312 7.08 14.29 18.36
CA LEU A 312 8.01 13.85 17.32
C LEU A 312 8.17 12.33 17.27
N GLU A 313 7.85 11.60 18.34
CA GLU A 313 7.88 10.14 18.35
C GLU A 313 6.75 9.58 17.47
N THR A 314 5.50 9.99 17.71
CA THR A 314 4.37 9.63 16.87
C THR A 314 4.57 10.09 15.42
N LEU A 315 5.11 11.30 15.22
CA LEU A 315 5.44 11.80 13.88
C LEU A 315 6.47 10.89 13.18
N GLY A 316 7.45 10.36 13.90
CA GLY A 316 8.45 9.43 13.35
C GLY A 316 7.82 8.17 12.78
N PHE A 317 6.91 7.53 13.51
CA PHE A 317 6.19 6.33 13.03
C PHE A 317 5.28 6.63 11.83
N LEU A 318 4.57 7.75 11.86
CA LEU A 318 3.71 8.15 10.72
C LEU A 318 4.53 8.54 9.49
N PHE A 319 5.72 9.13 9.68
CA PHE A 319 6.66 9.39 8.60
C PHE A 319 7.22 8.11 8.01
N GLU A 320 7.55 7.13 8.83
CA GLU A 320 7.97 5.79 8.36
C GLU A 320 6.86 5.15 7.52
N ALA A 321 5.60 5.21 7.96
CA ALA A 321 4.46 4.72 7.21
C ALA A 321 4.27 5.42 5.84
N LEU A 322 4.53 6.74 5.77
CA LEU A 322 4.54 7.50 4.51
C LEU A 322 5.63 6.98 3.56
N CYS A 323 6.84 6.80 4.09
CA CYS A 323 7.98 6.30 3.31
C CYS A 323 7.74 4.86 2.82
N GLU A 324 7.21 3.99 3.69
CA GLU A 324 6.88 2.60 3.36
C GLU A 324 5.87 2.52 2.22
N ARG A 325 4.77 3.29 2.28
CA ARG A 325 3.79 3.38 1.19
C ARG A 325 4.44 3.76 -0.14
N ASP A 326 5.27 4.80 -0.13
CA ASP A 326 5.90 5.30 -1.34
C ASP A 326 6.95 4.32 -1.89
N LEU A 327 7.82 3.78 -1.03
CA LEU A 327 8.81 2.78 -1.41
C LEU A 327 8.15 1.55 -2.03
N ARG A 328 7.01 1.10 -1.49
CA ARG A 328 6.27 -0.05 -2.01
C ARG A 328 5.71 0.22 -3.41
N ILE A 329 5.09 1.40 -3.62
CA ILE A 329 4.57 1.80 -4.93
C ILE A 329 5.70 1.86 -5.97
N TYR A 330 6.83 2.45 -5.58
CA TYR A 330 7.97 2.57 -6.49
C TYR A 330 8.62 1.21 -6.76
N ALA A 331 8.88 0.38 -5.75
CA ALA A 331 9.51 -0.93 -5.89
C ALA A 331 8.69 -1.87 -6.78
N GLU A 332 7.37 -1.95 -6.56
CA GLU A 332 6.50 -2.78 -7.37
C GLU A 332 6.48 -2.38 -8.85
N SER A 333 6.76 -1.12 -9.19
CA SER A 333 6.77 -0.67 -10.59
C SER A 333 7.85 -1.35 -11.43
N PHE A 334 8.98 -1.71 -10.84
CA PHE A 334 10.07 -2.44 -11.50
C PHE A 334 10.20 -3.90 -11.04
N GLY A 335 9.14 -4.43 -10.42
CA GLY A 335 9.03 -5.86 -10.06
C GLY A 335 9.77 -6.25 -8.79
N ALA A 336 10.21 -5.29 -7.98
CA ALA A 336 10.81 -5.52 -6.67
C ALA A 336 9.76 -5.65 -5.57
N ASN A 337 10.14 -6.26 -4.44
CA ASN A 337 9.28 -6.45 -3.27
C ASN A 337 9.82 -5.69 -2.07
N LEU A 338 8.91 -5.20 -1.22
CA LEU A 338 9.24 -4.48 0.00
C LEU A 338 8.99 -5.35 1.23
N TYR A 339 9.97 -5.36 2.15
CA TYR A 339 9.98 -6.08 3.40
C TYR A 339 10.54 -5.19 4.52
N HIS A 340 10.46 -5.65 5.79
CA HIS A 340 11.27 -5.16 6.89
C HIS A 340 12.20 -6.26 7.39
N TYR A 341 13.25 -5.89 8.13
CA TYR A 341 14.16 -6.85 8.77
C TYR A 341 14.20 -6.59 10.27
N GLN A 342 14.07 -7.65 11.05
CA GLN A 342 14.32 -7.61 12.49
C GLN A 342 14.86 -8.96 12.94
N ASP A 343 16.06 -8.95 13.57
CA ASP A 343 16.67 -10.17 14.13
C ASP A 343 16.31 -10.37 15.61
N TYR A 344 16.77 -11.46 16.19
CA TYR A 344 16.57 -11.75 17.62
C TYR A 344 17.49 -10.96 18.56
N LYS A 345 18.44 -10.21 18.02
CA LYS A 345 19.26 -9.25 18.77
C LYS A 345 18.64 -7.85 18.78
N ASN A 346 17.42 -7.71 18.21
CA ASN A 346 16.70 -6.46 18.01
C ASN A 346 17.40 -5.46 17.07
N GLN A 347 18.24 -5.96 16.15
CA GLN A 347 18.70 -5.15 15.05
C GLN A 347 17.59 -5.07 14.01
N GLU A 348 17.32 -3.89 13.53
CA GLU A 348 16.19 -3.60 12.64
C GLU A 348 16.66 -2.81 11.43
N ILE A 349 16.03 -3.08 10.27
CA ILE A 349 16.09 -2.27 9.07
C ILE A 349 14.64 -1.92 8.74
N ASP A 350 14.34 -0.64 8.64
CA ASP A 350 12.98 -0.12 8.48
C ASP A 350 12.35 -0.62 7.17
N ALA A 351 13.12 -0.61 6.06
CA ALA A 351 12.66 -1.13 4.78
C ALA A 351 13.77 -1.89 4.03
N VAL A 352 13.40 -3.04 3.47
CA VAL A 352 14.26 -3.87 2.62
C VAL A 352 13.59 -4.03 1.27
N ILE A 353 14.29 -3.68 0.19
CA ILE A 353 13.82 -3.87 -1.18
C ILE A 353 14.59 -5.04 -1.81
N GLU A 354 13.88 -6.11 -2.15
CA GLU A 354 14.42 -7.28 -2.85
C GLU A 354 14.13 -7.14 -4.35
N LEU A 355 15.18 -7.13 -5.13
CA LEU A 355 15.14 -7.03 -6.59
C LEU A 355 14.80 -8.38 -7.25
N PRO A 356 14.30 -8.39 -8.50
CA PRO A 356 13.97 -9.63 -9.21
C PRO A 356 15.15 -10.61 -9.38
N ASP A 357 16.39 -10.12 -9.37
CA ASP A 357 17.61 -10.92 -9.45
C ASP A 357 18.09 -11.51 -8.11
N GLY A 358 17.35 -11.22 -7.02
CA GLY A 358 17.64 -11.68 -5.66
C GLY A 358 18.72 -10.85 -4.95
N GLN A 359 19.18 -9.74 -5.51
CA GLN A 359 19.89 -8.71 -4.76
C GLN A 359 18.91 -7.95 -3.89
N TRP A 360 19.39 -7.29 -2.84
CA TRP A 360 18.54 -6.51 -1.97
C TRP A 360 19.23 -5.27 -1.43
N CYS A 361 18.43 -4.28 -1.09
CA CYS A 361 18.83 -2.96 -0.62
C CYS A 361 18.23 -2.70 0.76
N ALA A 362 18.99 -2.06 1.64
CA ALA A 362 18.59 -1.75 3.01
C ALA A 362 18.36 -0.24 3.17
N PHE A 363 17.22 0.12 3.76
CA PHE A 363 16.82 1.50 3.98
C PHE A 363 16.51 1.73 5.47
N GLU A 364 17.16 2.72 6.06
CA GLU A 364 16.78 3.31 7.34
C GLU A 364 15.98 4.58 7.08
N ILE A 365 14.88 4.76 7.80
CA ILE A 365 13.97 5.89 7.62
C ILE A 365 14.10 6.81 8.84
N LYS A 366 14.52 8.05 8.62
CA LYS A 366 14.75 9.02 9.71
C LYS A 366 14.14 10.37 9.38
N LEU A 367 13.38 10.92 10.31
CA LEU A 367 12.74 12.22 10.14
C LEU A 367 13.77 13.34 10.08
N GLY A 368 14.71 13.38 11.02
CA GLY A 368 15.68 14.47 11.18
C GLY A 368 17.03 14.18 10.54
N ALA A 369 17.65 15.19 9.94
CA ALA A 369 18.98 15.08 9.34
C ALA A 369 20.09 14.76 10.38
N ASN A 370 19.90 15.13 11.65
CA ASN A 370 20.81 14.82 12.75
C ASN A 370 20.86 13.31 13.11
N GLN A 371 19.95 12.50 12.58
CA GLN A 371 19.88 11.05 12.79
C GLN A 371 20.63 10.26 11.71
N ILE A 372 21.09 10.91 10.63
CA ILE A 372 21.70 10.24 9.45
C ILE A 372 22.93 9.44 9.83
N ASP A 373 23.84 10.01 10.66
CA ASP A 373 25.09 9.34 11.02
C ASP A 373 24.86 8.05 11.81
N ALA A 374 23.94 8.09 12.78
CA ALA A 374 23.58 6.91 13.56
C ALA A 374 22.89 5.84 12.73
N ALA A 375 21.99 6.23 11.80
CA ALA A 375 21.33 5.33 10.88
C ALA A 375 22.30 4.65 9.90
N ALA A 376 23.24 5.42 9.35
CA ALA A 376 24.30 4.88 8.48
C ALA A 376 25.19 3.89 9.23
N ALA A 377 25.58 4.19 10.46
CA ALA A 377 26.38 3.28 11.29
C ALA A 377 25.63 1.96 11.58
N ASN A 378 24.32 2.02 11.88
CA ASN A 378 23.49 0.82 12.07
C ASN A 378 23.45 -0.06 10.81
N LEU A 379 23.19 0.52 9.63
CA LEU A 379 23.17 -0.20 8.36
C LEU A 379 24.53 -0.87 8.05
N LEU A 380 25.64 -0.17 8.29
CA LEU A 380 26.98 -0.70 8.09
C LEU A 380 27.28 -1.87 9.03
N GLU A 381 26.87 -1.78 10.29
CA GLU A 381 27.05 -2.85 11.27
C GLU A 381 26.23 -4.10 10.90
N ILE A 382 24.97 -3.94 10.50
CA ILE A 382 24.14 -5.07 10.04
C ILE A 382 24.76 -5.69 8.78
N LYS A 383 25.21 -4.89 7.81
CA LYS A 383 25.91 -5.38 6.62
C LYS A 383 27.14 -6.18 6.98
N ARG A 384 27.97 -5.69 7.91
CA ARG A 384 29.16 -6.40 8.40
C ARG A 384 28.81 -7.76 8.99
N GLN A 385 27.81 -7.81 9.89
CA GLN A 385 27.38 -9.06 10.54
C GLN A 385 26.83 -10.09 9.53
N ILE A 386 26.05 -9.66 8.55
CA ILE A 386 25.54 -10.54 7.50
C ILE A 386 26.69 -11.04 6.61
N SER A 387 27.71 -10.21 6.36
CA SER A 387 28.88 -10.59 5.57
C SER A 387 29.79 -11.62 6.27
N GLU A 388 29.77 -11.66 7.60
CA GLU A 388 30.51 -12.64 8.40
C GLU A 388 29.86 -14.04 8.40
N ASP A 389 28.56 -14.13 8.05
CA ASP A 389 27.90 -15.42 7.84
C ASP A 389 28.30 -15.97 6.46
N PRO A 390 28.97 -17.17 6.38
CA PRO A 390 29.36 -17.77 5.09
C PRO A 390 28.20 -18.01 4.13
N LYS A 391 26.97 -18.02 4.61
CA LYS A 391 25.73 -18.17 3.82
C LYS A 391 24.92 -16.86 3.73
N GLY A 392 25.39 -15.80 4.37
CA GLY A 392 24.79 -14.50 4.35
C GLY A 392 24.97 -13.82 2.99
N LYS A 393 23.93 -13.17 2.51
CA LYS A 393 24.01 -12.29 1.34
C LYS A 393 23.84 -10.86 1.84
N PRO A 394 24.93 -10.07 1.92
CA PRO A 394 24.82 -8.68 2.39
C PRO A 394 24.05 -7.81 1.41
N PRO A 395 23.46 -6.69 1.87
CA PRO A 395 22.77 -5.75 1.02
C PRO A 395 23.73 -5.14 -0.02
N ALA A 396 23.25 -5.01 -1.26
CA ALA A 396 23.99 -4.37 -2.35
C ALA A 396 24.09 -2.86 -2.12
N VAL A 397 23.01 -2.25 -1.63
CA VAL A 397 22.88 -0.81 -1.37
C VAL A 397 22.42 -0.57 0.06
N LEU A 398 23.03 0.45 0.69
CA LEU A 398 22.60 1.01 1.97
C LEU A 398 22.14 2.45 1.76
N CYS A 399 20.96 2.80 2.29
CA CYS A 399 20.41 4.14 2.13
C CYS A 399 19.72 4.62 3.41
N VAL A 400 19.96 5.87 3.78
CA VAL A 400 19.16 6.59 4.78
C VAL A 400 18.15 7.46 4.02
N LEU A 401 16.88 7.12 4.15
CA LEU A 401 15.77 7.93 3.64
C LEU A 401 15.40 8.96 4.71
N CYS A 402 15.57 10.24 4.38
CA CYS A 402 15.47 11.32 5.35
C CYS A 402 14.29 12.25 5.04
N GLY A 403 13.55 12.67 6.10
CA GLY A 403 12.48 13.63 5.99
C GLY A 403 12.99 15.07 5.78
N MET A 404 14.01 15.46 6.54
CA MET A 404 14.48 16.84 6.65
C MET A 404 15.84 17.08 5.96
N ALA A 405 16.19 16.29 4.93
CA ALA A 405 17.35 16.54 4.11
C ALA A 405 16.99 17.33 2.85
N ASN A 406 17.90 18.14 2.33
CA ASN A 406 17.73 18.98 1.15
C ASN A 406 18.62 18.58 -0.04
N ALA A 407 19.34 17.47 0.09
CA ALA A 407 20.22 16.93 -0.94
C ALA A 407 20.19 15.40 -0.94
N ALA A 408 20.31 14.82 -2.15
CA ALA A 408 20.59 13.41 -2.35
C ALA A 408 22.07 13.24 -2.69
N TYR A 409 22.78 12.36 -1.98
CA TYR A 409 24.22 12.16 -2.14
C TYR A 409 24.67 10.80 -1.59
N GLN A 410 25.89 10.40 -1.97
CA GLN A 410 26.57 9.26 -1.35
C GLN A 410 27.60 9.78 -0.33
N ARG A 411 27.58 9.20 0.85
CA ARG A 411 28.55 9.46 1.94
C ARG A 411 29.90 8.81 1.63
N PRO A 412 31.01 9.27 2.26
CA PRO A 412 32.32 8.63 2.09
C PRO A 412 32.39 7.16 2.52
N ASP A 413 31.48 6.72 3.43
CA ASP A 413 31.35 5.34 3.87
C ASP A 413 30.51 4.45 2.92
N GLY A 414 30.05 5.02 1.80
CA GLY A 414 29.29 4.32 0.78
C GLY A 414 27.77 4.29 0.98
N VAL A 415 27.27 4.80 2.13
CA VAL A 415 25.82 4.87 2.41
C VAL A 415 25.22 6.05 1.62
N PHE A 416 24.11 5.81 0.95
CA PHE A 416 23.34 6.88 0.30
C PHE A 416 22.46 7.62 1.29
N VAL A 417 22.24 8.90 1.05
CA VAL A 417 21.26 9.74 1.76
C VAL A 417 20.33 10.34 0.73
N VAL A 418 19.02 10.12 0.90
CA VAL A 418 18.00 10.57 -0.05
C VAL A 418 16.82 11.17 0.70
N PRO A 419 16.39 12.41 0.37
CA PRO A 419 15.12 12.95 0.88
C PRO A 419 13.93 12.19 0.27
N VAL A 420 12.91 11.89 1.10
CA VAL A 420 11.69 11.23 0.62
C VAL A 420 11.02 12.03 -0.52
N THR A 421 11.06 13.36 -0.44
CA THR A 421 10.52 14.29 -1.45
C THR A 421 11.32 14.36 -2.74
N ALA A 422 12.37 13.56 -2.88
CA ALA A 422 13.16 13.46 -4.10
C ALA A 422 12.90 12.18 -4.89
N LEU A 423 12.23 11.19 -4.30
CA LEU A 423 12.04 9.87 -4.89
C LEU A 423 10.98 9.86 -6.00
N LYS A 424 11.22 8.97 -6.97
CA LYS A 424 10.24 8.42 -7.92
C LYS A 424 10.55 6.93 -8.17
N SER A 425 9.73 6.26 -8.95
CA SER A 425 10.00 4.91 -9.45
C SER A 425 11.24 4.84 -10.32
#